data_c8a3ed69882f82ad2c17b79a79a61a8b
#
_entry.id   c8a3ed69882f82ad2c17b79a79a61a8b
#
_cell.length_a   1.000
_cell.length_b   1.000
_cell.length_c   1.000
_cell.angle_alpha   90.00
_cell.angle_beta   90.00
_cell.angle_gamma   90.00
#
_symmetry.space_group_name_H-M   'P 1'
#
loop_
_entity.id
_entity.type
_entity.pdbx_description
1 polymer ?
#
loop_
_entity_poly.entity_id
_entity_poly.type
_entity_poly.pdbx_seq_one_letter_code
_entity_poly.pdbx_strand_id
1 'polypeptide(L)'
;MKIGLTFTESRWENYPAWIKGNDPNIEIVELHWEKNELEDVWDLVEDCDGIVLTGGVDIHPRFYESEQLEFPNGDGKFNEERDEFEMHVFETALNFNLPVLAICRGLQLVNVALGGDLIQDLEAAGKKNHRRMNDVDDEHTISITDGSILKEVVGSNTGTINGAHHQAIGKLSDELMATATSPDGVIEAIEWKDKTDEPWMVAVQWHPERMKDKEANATSKNIREAFLKEAGKSQ
;
A
#
# COMPACT_ATOMS: atom_id res chain seq x y z
N MET A 1 -15.32 4.40 -14.62
CA MET A 1 -14.13 4.60 -13.81
C MET A 1 -13.21 3.39 -13.97
N LYS A 2 -11.96 3.61 -14.38
CA LYS A 2 -10.96 2.56 -14.55
C LYS A 2 -9.93 2.64 -13.43
N ILE A 3 -9.77 1.59 -12.67
CA ILE A 3 -8.80 1.53 -11.56
C ILE A 3 -7.72 0.50 -11.90
N GLY A 4 -6.48 0.98 -12.00
CA GLY A 4 -5.30 0.13 -12.17
C GLY A 4 -4.95 -0.55 -10.86
N LEU A 5 -4.83 -1.87 -10.87
CA LEU A 5 -4.39 -2.68 -9.73
C LEU A 5 -3.13 -3.43 -10.11
N THR A 6 -2.03 -3.25 -9.38
CA THR A 6 -0.85 -4.09 -9.58
C THR A 6 -1.16 -5.52 -9.17
N PHE A 7 -0.81 -6.49 -10.02
CA PHE A 7 -1.15 -7.88 -9.79
C PHE A 7 -0.35 -8.48 -8.62
N THR A 8 -0.96 -9.41 -7.91
CA THR A 8 -0.33 -10.21 -6.85
C THR A 8 -0.87 -11.63 -6.86
N GLU A 9 0.00 -12.61 -6.69
CA GLU A 9 -0.42 -14.01 -6.55
C GLU A 9 -1.16 -14.27 -5.23
N SER A 10 -0.88 -13.43 -4.21
CA SER A 10 -1.44 -13.61 -2.88
C SER A 10 -2.82 -12.97 -2.77
N ARG A 11 -3.87 -13.80 -2.78
CA ARG A 11 -5.25 -13.37 -2.51
C ARG A 11 -5.74 -12.24 -3.43
N TRP A 12 -5.33 -12.30 -4.68
CA TRP A 12 -5.71 -11.33 -5.71
C TRP A 12 -7.19 -10.95 -5.69
N GLU A 13 -8.06 -11.93 -5.61
CA GLU A 13 -9.51 -11.74 -5.70
C GLU A 13 -10.10 -10.76 -4.68
N ASN A 14 -9.39 -10.53 -3.56
CA ASN A 14 -9.86 -9.61 -2.54
C ASN A 14 -9.80 -8.16 -3.01
N TYR A 15 -8.77 -7.77 -3.78
CA TYR A 15 -8.56 -6.38 -4.20
C TYR A 15 -9.63 -5.90 -5.16
N PRO A 16 -9.86 -6.55 -6.33
CA PRO A 16 -10.93 -6.13 -7.24
C PRO A 16 -12.31 -6.23 -6.60
N ALA A 17 -12.57 -7.24 -5.79
CA ALA A 17 -13.85 -7.38 -5.09
C ALA A 17 -14.09 -6.24 -4.09
N TRP A 18 -13.05 -5.83 -3.33
CA TRP A 18 -13.14 -4.74 -2.38
C TRP A 18 -13.25 -3.38 -3.06
N ILE A 19 -12.45 -3.11 -4.10
CA ILE A 19 -12.50 -1.83 -4.84
C ILE A 19 -13.86 -1.66 -5.50
N LYS A 20 -14.37 -2.67 -6.19
CA LYS A 20 -15.71 -2.60 -6.82
C LYS A 20 -16.82 -2.45 -5.80
N GLY A 21 -16.70 -3.08 -4.64
CA GLY A 21 -17.80 -3.14 -3.70
C GLY A 21 -19.08 -3.58 -4.39
N ASN A 22 -20.09 -2.70 -4.45
CA ASN A 22 -21.34 -2.94 -5.15
C ASN A 22 -21.50 -2.13 -6.45
N ASP A 23 -20.44 -1.43 -6.91
CA ASP A 23 -20.49 -0.63 -8.14
C ASP A 23 -20.02 -1.44 -9.35
N PRO A 24 -20.93 -1.86 -10.26
CA PRO A 24 -20.55 -2.61 -11.46
C PRO A 24 -19.85 -1.75 -12.52
N ASN A 25 -19.85 -0.42 -12.38
CA ASN A 25 -19.25 0.49 -13.35
C ASN A 25 -17.75 0.71 -13.12
N ILE A 26 -17.19 0.17 -12.05
CA ILE A 26 -15.76 0.17 -11.82
C ILE A 26 -15.12 -0.94 -12.64
N GLU A 27 -14.32 -0.56 -13.62
CA GLU A 27 -13.47 -1.45 -14.41
C GLU A 27 -12.11 -1.59 -13.72
N ILE A 28 -11.60 -2.81 -13.64
CA ILE A 28 -10.26 -3.09 -13.11
C ILE A 28 -9.32 -3.31 -14.28
N VAL A 29 -8.26 -2.52 -14.33
CA VAL A 29 -7.12 -2.70 -15.22
C VAL A 29 -6.06 -3.47 -14.44
N GLU A 30 -5.80 -4.72 -14.83
CA GLU A 30 -4.77 -5.55 -14.20
C GLU A 30 -3.39 -5.13 -14.72
N LEU A 31 -2.56 -4.54 -13.86
CA LEU A 31 -1.18 -4.17 -14.16
C LEU A 31 -0.26 -5.33 -13.74
N HIS A 32 0.18 -6.12 -14.70
CA HIS A 32 0.82 -7.43 -14.44
C HIS A 32 2.20 -7.52 -15.09
N TRP A 33 3.26 -7.56 -14.31
CA TRP A 33 4.66 -7.61 -14.76
C TRP A 33 5.01 -8.76 -15.72
N GLU A 34 4.28 -9.89 -15.68
CA GLU A 34 4.51 -11.01 -16.63
C GLU A 34 3.75 -10.87 -17.94
N LYS A 35 2.77 -9.97 -18.02
CA LYS A 35 1.91 -9.79 -19.20
C LYS A 35 2.13 -8.47 -19.91
N ASN A 36 2.77 -7.52 -19.24
CA ASN A 36 3.01 -6.18 -19.75
C ASN A 36 4.51 -5.90 -19.68
N GLU A 37 5.06 -5.32 -20.73
CA GLU A 37 6.43 -4.83 -20.73
C GLU A 37 6.50 -3.46 -20.01
N LEU A 38 7.72 -3.05 -19.59
CA LEU A 38 7.89 -1.75 -18.96
C LEU A 38 7.46 -0.58 -19.86
N GLU A 39 7.64 -0.73 -21.16
CA GLU A 39 7.25 0.25 -22.17
C GLU A 39 5.73 0.44 -22.27
N ASP A 40 4.93 -0.57 -21.87
CA ASP A 40 3.47 -0.51 -21.90
C ASP A 40 2.90 0.28 -20.70
N VAL A 41 3.67 0.44 -19.63
CA VAL A 41 3.20 1.02 -18.36
C VAL A 41 2.61 2.42 -18.55
N TRP A 42 3.24 3.24 -19.40
CA TRP A 42 2.75 4.58 -19.66
C TRP A 42 1.31 4.59 -20.18
N ASP A 43 1.04 3.83 -21.25
CA ASP A 43 -0.28 3.77 -21.89
C ASP A 43 -1.32 3.12 -20.97
N LEU A 44 -0.92 2.08 -20.21
CA LEU A 44 -1.80 1.39 -19.27
C LEU A 44 -2.23 2.29 -18.10
N VAL A 45 -1.30 3.09 -17.58
CA VAL A 45 -1.55 4.00 -16.45
C VAL A 45 -2.31 5.23 -16.90
N GLU A 46 -2.01 5.80 -18.10
CA GLU A 46 -2.73 6.92 -18.69
C GLU A 46 -4.24 6.64 -18.82
N ASP A 47 -4.60 5.40 -19.09
CA ASP A 47 -6.00 4.95 -19.24
C ASP A 47 -6.74 4.78 -17.89
N CYS A 48 -6.06 4.95 -16.76
CA CYS A 48 -6.61 4.77 -15.42
C CYS A 48 -7.06 6.11 -14.79
N ASP A 49 -8.06 6.03 -13.93
CA ASP A 49 -8.53 7.15 -13.10
C ASP A 49 -7.85 7.15 -11.71
N GLY A 50 -7.17 6.08 -11.34
CA GLY A 50 -6.43 5.92 -10.08
C GLY A 50 -5.72 4.57 -10.00
N ILE A 51 -4.71 4.48 -9.14
CA ILE A 51 -3.84 3.29 -9.01
C ILE A 51 -3.90 2.71 -7.61
N VAL A 52 -3.97 1.39 -7.53
CA VAL A 52 -3.80 0.62 -6.28
C VAL A 52 -2.55 -0.22 -6.38
N LEU A 53 -1.57 0.07 -5.52
CA LEU A 53 -0.39 -0.76 -5.33
C LEU A 53 -0.72 -1.83 -4.28
N THR A 54 -0.68 -3.10 -4.67
CA THR A 54 -1.16 -4.20 -3.84
C THR A 54 -0.08 -4.76 -2.90
N GLY A 55 -0.48 -5.62 -1.97
CA GLY A 55 0.42 -6.41 -1.15
C GLY A 55 1.12 -7.53 -1.92
N GLY A 56 1.95 -8.31 -1.24
CA GLY A 56 2.64 -9.45 -1.86
C GLY A 56 3.94 -9.85 -1.16
N VAL A 57 4.83 -10.48 -1.92
CA VAL A 57 6.16 -10.88 -1.47
C VAL A 57 7.04 -9.66 -1.16
N ASP A 58 8.09 -9.88 -0.39
CA ASP A 58 9.03 -8.82 0.03
C ASP A 58 9.69 -8.12 -1.17
N ILE A 59 9.96 -6.82 -1.01
CA ILE A 59 10.74 -6.06 -1.99
C ILE A 59 12.20 -6.49 -1.90
N HIS A 60 12.84 -6.70 -3.05
CA HIS A 60 14.24 -7.11 -3.09
C HIS A 60 15.14 -6.05 -2.43
N PRO A 61 16.02 -6.45 -1.50
CA PRO A 61 16.84 -5.54 -0.69
C PRO A 61 17.73 -4.58 -1.47
N ARG A 62 18.07 -4.89 -2.72
CA ARG A 62 18.86 -4.00 -3.57
C ARG A 62 18.22 -2.63 -3.79
N PHE A 63 16.89 -2.54 -3.71
CA PHE A 63 16.16 -1.29 -3.94
C PHE A 63 16.22 -0.33 -2.75
N TYR A 64 16.64 -0.79 -1.57
CA TYR A 64 16.87 0.02 -0.38
C TYR A 64 18.25 -0.20 0.24
N GLU A 65 19.25 -0.48 -0.62
CA GLU A 65 20.68 -0.55 -0.31
C GLU A 65 21.05 -1.54 0.80
N SER A 66 20.31 -2.64 0.95
CA SER A 66 20.62 -3.71 1.88
C SER A 66 21.26 -4.91 1.16
N GLU A 67 22.34 -5.44 1.73
CA GLU A 67 22.99 -6.66 1.24
C GLU A 67 22.42 -7.94 1.88
N GLN A 68 21.58 -7.80 2.91
CA GLN A 68 21.03 -8.95 3.62
C GLN A 68 19.81 -9.50 2.86
N LEU A 69 19.94 -10.76 2.39
CA LEU A 69 18.90 -11.48 1.65
C LEU A 69 18.14 -12.50 2.50
N GLU A 70 18.66 -12.86 3.68
CA GLU A 70 18.04 -13.86 4.56
C GLU A 70 17.74 -13.24 5.92
N PHE A 71 16.52 -13.42 6.40
CA PHE A 71 16.09 -13.00 7.73
C PHE A 71 15.04 -13.98 8.30
N PRO A 72 14.89 -14.06 9.64
CA PRO A 72 14.19 -15.16 10.31
C PRO A 72 12.77 -15.44 9.82
N ASN A 73 12.02 -14.40 9.47
CA ASN A 73 10.64 -14.51 9.05
C ASN A 73 10.41 -14.29 7.55
N GLY A 74 11.48 -14.01 6.79
CA GLY A 74 11.45 -13.97 5.34
C GLY A 74 11.30 -15.36 4.75
N ASP A 75 10.60 -15.49 3.64
CA ASP A 75 10.53 -16.75 2.88
C ASP A 75 11.62 -16.86 1.81
N GLY A 76 12.49 -15.85 1.72
CA GLY A 76 13.59 -15.77 0.75
C GLY A 76 13.11 -15.59 -0.70
N LYS A 77 11.85 -15.24 -0.89
CA LYS A 77 11.29 -15.00 -2.21
C LYS A 77 11.20 -13.52 -2.48
N PHE A 78 11.82 -13.12 -3.57
CA PHE A 78 11.76 -11.78 -4.11
C PHE A 78 11.32 -11.86 -5.58
N ASN A 79 10.75 -10.79 -6.07
CA ASN A 79 10.41 -10.68 -7.49
C ASN A 79 10.87 -9.30 -7.99
N GLU A 80 12.12 -9.24 -8.47
CA GLU A 80 12.76 -8.00 -8.90
C GLU A 80 12.06 -7.40 -10.14
N GLU A 81 11.54 -8.24 -11.04
CA GLU A 81 10.79 -7.77 -12.20
C GLU A 81 9.49 -7.07 -11.78
N ARG A 82 8.80 -7.63 -10.78
CA ARG A 82 7.64 -6.99 -10.16
C ARG A 82 8.01 -5.69 -9.46
N ASP A 83 9.13 -5.67 -8.74
CA ASP A 83 9.57 -4.47 -8.02
C ASP A 83 9.84 -3.33 -9.00
N GLU A 84 10.59 -3.58 -10.09
CA GLU A 84 10.86 -2.59 -11.13
C GLU A 84 9.57 -2.13 -11.83
N PHE A 85 8.72 -3.07 -12.21
CA PHE A 85 7.45 -2.78 -12.86
C PHE A 85 6.54 -1.89 -11.99
N GLU A 86 6.35 -2.24 -10.72
CA GLU A 86 5.48 -1.47 -9.83
C GLU A 86 6.06 -0.11 -9.44
N MET A 87 7.40 0.03 -9.34
CA MET A 87 8.04 1.34 -9.19
C MET A 87 7.75 2.23 -10.40
N HIS A 88 7.83 1.66 -11.61
CA HIS A 88 7.52 2.40 -12.83
C HIS A 88 6.03 2.77 -12.92
N VAL A 89 5.12 1.89 -12.48
CA VAL A 89 3.69 2.20 -12.35
C VAL A 89 3.47 3.37 -11.38
N PHE A 90 4.15 3.37 -10.23
CA PHE A 90 4.03 4.44 -9.25
C PHE A 90 4.54 5.78 -9.81
N GLU A 91 5.74 5.83 -10.38
CA GLU A 91 6.30 7.03 -11.01
C GLU A 91 5.39 7.57 -12.12
N THR A 92 4.85 6.68 -12.95
CA THR A 92 3.94 7.06 -14.04
C THR A 92 2.62 7.62 -13.50
N ALA A 93 2.09 7.03 -12.42
CA ALA A 93 0.89 7.56 -11.75
C ALA A 93 1.10 8.98 -11.22
N LEU A 94 2.29 9.27 -10.66
CA LEU A 94 2.64 10.63 -10.24
C LEU A 94 2.71 11.60 -11.42
N ASN A 95 3.31 11.19 -12.56
CA ASN A 95 3.38 12.00 -13.77
C ASN A 95 1.99 12.40 -14.32
N PHE A 96 1.01 11.52 -14.19
CA PHE A 96 -0.38 11.79 -14.57
C PHE A 96 -1.23 12.41 -13.46
N ASN A 97 -0.63 12.70 -12.30
CA ASN A 97 -1.33 13.22 -11.12
C ASN A 97 -2.53 12.35 -10.69
N LEU A 98 -2.39 11.02 -10.82
CA LEU A 98 -3.44 10.07 -10.44
C LEU A 98 -3.42 9.79 -8.94
N PRO A 99 -4.59 9.66 -8.30
CA PRO A 99 -4.65 9.23 -6.91
C PRO A 99 -4.10 7.82 -6.73
N VAL A 100 -3.31 7.63 -5.67
CA VAL A 100 -2.66 6.35 -5.34
C VAL A 100 -3.12 5.85 -3.98
N LEU A 101 -3.58 4.60 -3.95
CA LEU A 101 -3.80 3.83 -2.72
C LEU A 101 -2.78 2.69 -2.66
N ALA A 102 -1.93 2.67 -1.64
CA ALA A 102 -0.90 1.65 -1.51
C ALA A 102 -1.16 0.77 -0.27
N ILE A 103 -1.09 -0.56 -0.43
CA ILE A 103 -1.50 -1.53 0.57
C ILE A 103 -0.34 -2.48 0.89
N CYS A 104 0.04 -2.57 2.17
CA CYS A 104 1.05 -3.46 2.73
C CYS A 104 2.40 -3.31 2.00
N ARG A 105 2.76 -4.25 1.12
CA ARG A 105 3.96 -4.12 0.27
C ARG A 105 3.92 -2.83 -0.57
N GLY A 106 2.74 -2.40 -1.03
CA GLY A 106 2.60 -1.15 -1.77
C GLY A 106 3.05 0.09 -0.96
N LEU A 107 2.71 0.17 0.33
CA LEU A 107 3.22 1.21 1.23
C LEU A 107 4.75 1.17 1.32
N GLN A 108 5.33 -0.03 1.44
CA GLN A 108 6.77 -0.22 1.51
C GLN A 108 7.45 0.20 0.20
N LEU A 109 6.85 -0.15 -0.94
CA LEU A 109 7.33 0.25 -2.27
C LEU A 109 7.34 1.77 -2.45
N VAL A 110 6.28 2.47 -2.05
CA VAL A 110 6.23 3.94 -2.08
C VAL A 110 7.38 4.54 -1.27
N ASN A 111 7.61 4.05 -0.06
CA ASN A 111 8.70 4.54 0.77
C ASN A 111 10.08 4.29 0.13
N VAL A 112 10.30 3.11 -0.43
CA VAL A 112 11.56 2.75 -1.09
C VAL A 112 11.77 3.55 -2.37
N ALA A 113 10.75 3.69 -3.21
CA ALA A 113 10.81 4.47 -4.44
C ALA A 113 11.19 5.94 -4.19
N LEU A 114 10.82 6.48 -3.03
CA LEU A 114 11.14 7.84 -2.60
C LEU A 114 12.41 7.93 -1.71
N GLY A 115 13.25 6.88 -1.67
CA GLY A 115 14.56 6.88 -1.00
C GLY A 115 14.54 6.59 0.50
N GLY A 116 13.47 5.97 0.99
CA GLY A 116 13.41 5.37 2.31
C GLY A 116 13.98 3.95 2.35
N ASP A 117 14.00 3.32 3.53
CA ASP A 117 14.41 1.93 3.72
C ASP A 117 13.38 1.11 4.53
N LEU A 118 13.66 -0.17 4.71
CA LEU A 118 12.78 -1.11 5.40
C LEU A 118 13.48 -1.81 6.57
N ILE A 119 12.74 -2.02 7.66
CA ILE A 119 13.03 -3.04 8.66
C ILE A 119 12.68 -4.38 8.02
N GLN A 120 13.67 -5.19 7.73
CA GLN A 120 13.49 -6.48 7.04
C GLN A 120 12.83 -7.56 7.90
N ASP A 121 12.90 -7.43 9.22
CA ASP A 121 12.28 -8.36 10.15
C ASP A 121 11.99 -7.68 11.48
N LEU A 122 10.71 -7.51 11.80
CA LEU A 122 10.24 -6.83 13.00
C LEU A 122 10.68 -7.53 14.29
N GLU A 123 10.64 -8.86 14.33
CA GLU A 123 11.07 -9.61 15.53
C GLU A 123 12.58 -9.51 15.73
N ALA A 124 13.37 -9.61 14.67
CA ALA A 124 14.80 -9.40 14.74
C ALA A 124 15.17 -7.97 15.18
N ALA A 125 14.34 -6.99 14.86
CA ALA A 125 14.46 -5.60 15.31
C ALA A 125 13.88 -5.35 16.72
N GLY A 126 13.43 -6.38 17.42
CA GLY A 126 12.87 -6.27 18.78
C GLY A 126 11.45 -5.67 18.84
N LYS A 127 10.74 -5.67 17.74
CA LYS A 127 9.34 -5.26 17.63
C LYS A 127 8.41 -6.45 17.81
N LYS A 128 7.11 -6.18 17.98
CA LYS A 128 6.10 -7.24 17.93
C LYS A 128 6.04 -7.86 16.54
N ASN A 129 5.58 -9.09 16.49
CA ASN A 129 5.24 -9.75 15.25
C ASN A 129 3.84 -9.31 14.81
N HIS A 130 3.75 -8.68 13.65
CA HIS A 130 2.50 -8.27 13.01
C HIS A 130 2.07 -9.27 11.93
N ARG A 131 2.58 -10.51 12.01
CA ARG A 131 2.34 -11.55 11.02
C ARG A 131 0.99 -12.22 11.21
N ARG A 132 0.51 -12.74 10.11
CA ARG A 132 -0.55 -13.72 10.10
C ARG A 132 -0.08 -15.04 10.75
N MET A 133 -0.83 -15.51 11.73
CA MET A 133 -0.54 -16.75 12.47
C MET A 133 -1.71 -17.73 12.34
N ASN A 134 -1.43 -19.00 12.00
CA ASN A 134 -2.46 -20.04 11.85
C ASN A 134 -3.65 -19.60 10.98
N ASP A 135 -3.36 -19.00 9.85
CA ASP A 135 -4.35 -18.47 8.91
C ASP A 135 -5.24 -17.32 9.44
N VAL A 136 -4.90 -16.72 10.56
CA VAL A 136 -5.56 -15.56 11.13
C VAL A 136 -4.60 -14.36 11.08
N ASP A 137 -5.07 -13.25 10.50
CA ASP A 137 -4.34 -11.98 10.56
C ASP A 137 -4.25 -11.53 12.02
N ASP A 138 -3.11 -10.89 12.38
CA ASP A 138 -3.02 -10.17 13.64
C ASP A 138 -4.08 -9.05 13.68
N GLU A 139 -4.47 -8.64 14.86
CA GLU A 139 -5.38 -7.51 15.04
C GLU A 139 -4.84 -6.59 16.14
N HIS A 140 -4.65 -5.32 15.81
CA HIS A 140 -4.18 -4.34 16.77
C HIS A 140 -4.74 -2.95 16.49
N THR A 141 -4.54 -2.06 17.46
CA THR A 141 -4.97 -0.67 17.34
C THR A 141 -3.85 0.20 16.77
N ILE A 142 -4.25 1.29 16.12
CA ILE A 142 -3.35 2.35 15.65
C ILE A 142 -3.73 3.69 16.25
N SER A 143 -2.73 4.56 16.38
CA SER A 143 -2.91 5.99 16.64
C SER A 143 -2.76 6.74 15.34
N ILE A 144 -3.70 7.62 15.00
CA ILE A 144 -3.76 8.38 13.75
C ILE A 144 -3.40 9.84 14.04
N THR A 145 -2.50 10.39 13.23
CA THR A 145 -1.98 11.76 13.34
C THR A 145 -3.01 12.80 12.95
N ASP A 146 -3.20 13.82 13.77
CA ASP A 146 -4.08 14.95 13.46
C ASP A 146 -3.59 15.72 12.22
N GLY A 147 -4.54 16.21 11.41
CA GLY A 147 -4.25 16.96 10.19
C GLY A 147 -3.79 16.09 9.01
N SER A 148 -3.82 14.76 9.14
CA SER A 148 -3.58 13.84 8.05
C SER A 148 -4.84 13.59 7.20
N ILE A 149 -4.67 13.23 5.93
CA ILE A 149 -5.75 12.74 5.07
C ILE A 149 -6.41 11.52 5.72
N LEU A 150 -5.59 10.60 6.23
CA LEU A 150 -6.10 9.42 6.91
C LEU A 150 -7.03 9.78 8.08
N LYS A 151 -6.68 10.81 8.88
CA LYS A 151 -7.53 11.30 9.97
C LYS A 151 -8.86 11.84 9.48
N GLU A 152 -8.85 12.60 8.39
CA GLU A 152 -10.08 13.15 7.79
C GLU A 152 -10.97 12.01 7.26
N VAL A 153 -10.38 11.01 6.63
CA VAL A 153 -11.07 9.86 6.05
C VAL A 153 -11.66 8.94 7.12
N VAL A 154 -10.88 8.59 8.13
CA VAL A 154 -11.31 7.67 9.20
C VAL A 154 -12.24 8.37 10.21
N GLY A 155 -12.06 9.67 10.42
CA GLY A 155 -12.85 10.46 11.36
C GLY A 155 -12.52 10.22 12.85
N SER A 156 -11.43 9.50 13.15
CA SER A 156 -11.00 9.16 14.53
C SER A 156 -9.49 9.27 14.66
N ASN A 157 -8.98 9.53 15.87
CA ASN A 157 -7.55 9.49 16.18
C ASN A 157 -7.04 8.05 16.44
N THR A 158 -7.92 7.06 16.38
CA THR A 158 -7.57 5.66 16.58
C THR A 158 -8.37 4.80 15.63
N GLY A 159 -7.85 3.62 15.32
CA GLY A 159 -8.52 2.59 14.54
C GLY A 159 -8.09 1.20 14.97
N THR A 160 -8.83 0.19 14.58
CA THR A 160 -8.44 -1.22 14.68
C THR A 160 -8.17 -1.73 13.28
N ILE A 161 -7.04 -2.39 13.09
CA ILE A 161 -6.57 -2.88 11.80
C ILE A 161 -6.13 -4.34 11.89
N ASN A 162 -6.02 -5.00 10.74
CA ASN A 162 -5.42 -6.32 10.65
C ASN A 162 -3.94 -6.22 10.23
N GLY A 163 -3.09 -7.10 10.76
CA GLY A 163 -1.66 -7.21 10.43
C GLY A 163 -1.35 -8.54 9.76
N ALA A 164 -0.48 -8.52 8.74
CA ALA A 164 0.03 -9.73 8.11
C ALA A 164 1.41 -9.50 7.47
N HIS A 165 2.27 -8.76 8.15
CA HIS A 165 3.58 -8.36 7.67
C HIS A 165 4.65 -8.65 8.73
N HIS A 166 5.87 -8.93 8.28
CA HIS A 166 7.06 -9.05 9.12
C HIS A 166 8.07 -7.94 8.82
N GLN A 167 7.88 -7.23 7.72
CA GLN A 167 8.64 -6.03 7.35
C GLN A 167 7.84 -4.77 7.65
N ALA A 168 8.52 -3.65 7.81
CA ALA A 168 7.92 -2.33 7.96
C ALA A 168 8.88 -1.24 7.49
N ILE A 169 8.41 0.01 7.43
CA ILE A 169 9.26 1.17 7.17
C ILE A 169 10.32 1.28 8.28
N GLY A 170 11.60 1.36 7.88
CA GLY A 170 12.73 1.69 8.73
C GLY A 170 12.99 3.19 8.70
N LYS A 171 13.73 3.66 7.71
CA LYS A 171 13.89 5.09 7.43
C LYS A 171 12.73 5.55 6.54
N LEU A 172 11.91 6.45 7.06
CA LEU A 172 10.89 7.12 6.26
C LEU A 172 11.55 8.10 5.30
N SER A 173 11.11 8.14 4.06
CA SER A 173 11.51 9.15 3.08
C SER A 173 11.24 10.57 3.59
N ASP A 174 12.11 11.52 3.23
CA ASP A 174 11.96 12.93 3.62
C ASP A 174 10.74 13.62 2.99
N GLU A 175 10.19 13.03 1.92
CA GLU A 175 8.99 13.50 1.21
C GLU A 175 7.68 13.04 1.88
N LEU A 176 7.77 12.08 2.79
CA LEU A 176 6.63 11.44 3.42
C LEU A 176 6.48 11.81 4.89
N MET A 177 5.29 11.63 5.42
CA MET A 177 4.98 11.70 6.84
C MET A 177 4.24 10.43 7.31
N ALA A 178 4.57 9.98 8.52
CA ALA A 178 3.83 8.92 9.17
C ALA A 178 2.49 9.45 9.68
N THR A 179 1.41 8.79 9.28
CA THR A 179 0.02 9.20 9.60
C THR A 179 -0.69 8.22 10.51
N ALA A 180 -0.17 7.01 10.66
CA ALA A 180 -0.58 6.09 11.71
C ALA A 180 0.60 5.29 12.26
N THR A 181 0.53 4.96 13.55
CA THR A 181 1.52 4.11 14.24
C THR A 181 0.84 3.12 15.14
N SER A 182 1.40 1.92 15.25
CA SER A 182 1.02 0.90 16.23
C SER A 182 1.58 1.22 17.62
N PRO A 183 1.10 0.56 18.69
CA PRO A 183 1.59 0.80 20.05
C PRO A 183 3.07 0.49 20.28
N ASP A 184 3.69 -0.37 19.48
CA ASP A 184 5.12 -0.68 19.51
C ASP A 184 5.95 0.22 18.56
N GLY A 185 5.31 1.24 17.99
CA GLY A 185 5.94 2.29 17.21
C GLY A 185 6.29 1.88 15.78
N VAL A 186 5.61 0.88 15.22
CA VAL A 186 5.69 0.58 13.78
C VAL A 186 4.85 1.58 13.01
N ILE A 187 5.38 2.10 11.90
CA ILE A 187 4.64 2.97 10.99
C ILE A 187 3.63 2.12 10.22
N GLU A 188 2.36 2.47 10.38
CA GLU A 188 1.23 1.73 9.79
C GLU A 188 0.56 2.49 8.63
N ALA A 189 0.80 3.80 8.50
CA ALA A 189 0.34 4.56 7.33
C ALA A 189 1.23 5.76 7.07
N ILE A 190 1.31 6.14 5.80
CA ILE A 190 2.05 7.29 5.31
C ILE A 190 1.25 8.05 4.26
N GLU A 191 1.56 9.34 4.10
CA GLU A 191 1.09 10.21 3.04
C GLU A 191 2.16 11.26 2.72
N TRP A 192 1.94 12.10 1.71
CA TRP A 192 2.83 13.24 1.42
C TRP A 192 2.96 14.16 2.62
N LYS A 193 4.19 14.58 2.91
CA LYS A 193 4.50 15.56 3.95
C LYS A 193 4.06 16.96 3.52
N ASP A 194 4.37 17.33 2.29
CA ASP A 194 3.80 18.49 1.60
C ASP A 194 2.85 17.98 0.53
N LYS A 195 1.61 18.39 0.59
CA LYS A 195 0.56 17.95 -0.33
C LYS A 195 0.33 18.94 -1.48
N THR A 196 1.15 20.01 -1.53
CA THR A 196 1.03 21.04 -2.57
C THR A 196 1.46 20.45 -3.89
N ASP A 197 0.57 20.51 -4.88
CA ASP A 197 0.79 20.00 -6.24
C ASP A 197 1.02 18.47 -6.34
N GLU A 198 0.81 17.71 -5.25
CA GLU A 198 0.94 16.26 -5.23
C GLU A 198 -0.42 15.56 -5.39
N PRO A 199 -0.48 14.39 -6.09
CA PRO A 199 -1.71 13.62 -6.18
C PRO A 199 -2.16 13.13 -4.79
N TRP A 200 -3.46 12.91 -4.65
CA TRP A 200 -3.96 12.26 -3.44
C TRP A 200 -3.29 10.90 -3.24
N MET A 201 -2.70 10.69 -2.08
CA MET A 201 -2.08 9.43 -1.73
C MET A 201 -2.34 9.08 -0.27
N VAL A 202 -2.81 7.84 -0.06
CA VAL A 202 -2.85 7.18 1.24
C VAL A 202 -2.20 5.80 1.09
N ALA A 203 -1.20 5.53 1.89
CA ALA A 203 -0.56 4.22 1.92
C ALA A 203 -0.71 3.62 3.31
N VAL A 204 -1.09 2.35 3.39
CA VAL A 204 -1.41 1.63 4.63
C VAL A 204 -0.66 0.30 4.70
N GLN A 205 -0.16 -0.06 5.88
CA GLN A 205 0.58 -1.30 6.09
C GLN A 205 -0.34 -2.51 6.29
N TRP A 206 -1.56 -2.28 6.74
CA TRP A 206 -2.57 -3.33 6.90
C TRP A 206 -3.26 -3.68 5.58
N HIS A 207 -4.20 -4.63 5.66
CA HIS A 207 -4.94 -5.11 4.50
C HIS A 207 -6.44 -4.79 4.62
N PRO A 208 -6.86 -3.58 4.24
CA PRO A 208 -8.26 -3.17 4.34
C PRO A 208 -9.19 -4.06 3.50
N GLU A 209 -8.71 -4.60 2.39
CA GLU A 209 -9.45 -5.42 1.43
C GLU A 209 -9.92 -6.78 1.99
N ARG A 210 -9.29 -7.23 3.10
CA ARG A 210 -9.61 -8.55 3.68
C ARG A 210 -10.00 -8.51 5.17
N MET A 211 -10.18 -7.31 5.74
CA MET A 211 -10.74 -7.19 7.09
C MET A 211 -12.11 -7.85 7.16
N LYS A 212 -12.41 -8.53 8.27
CA LYS A 212 -13.69 -9.25 8.45
C LYS A 212 -14.88 -8.31 8.45
N ASP A 213 -14.69 -7.12 8.98
CA ASP A 213 -15.67 -6.04 9.11
C ASP A 213 -15.49 -4.91 8.09
N LYS A 214 -14.81 -5.18 6.98
CA LYS A 214 -14.35 -4.19 5.99
C LYS A 214 -15.44 -3.23 5.48
N GLU A 215 -16.69 -3.65 5.46
CA GLU A 215 -17.81 -2.80 5.02
C GLU A 215 -18.39 -1.92 6.14
N ALA A 216 -17.95 -2.12 7.39
CA ALA A 216 -18.36 -1.34 8.55
C ALA A 216 -17.21 -0.56 9.19
N ASN A 217 -15.97 -1.01 8.99
CA ASN A 217 -14.79 -0.43 9.60
C ASN A 217 -14.29 0.77 8.80
N ALA A 218 -14.15 1.92 9.46
CA ALA A 218 -13.70 3.16 8.84
C ALA A 218 -12.28 3.06 8.26
N THR A 219 -11.39 2.23 8.85
CA THR A 219 -10.05 1.99 8.34
C THR A 219 -9.99 1.08 7.11
N SER A 220 -11.15 0.65 6.61
CA SER A 220 -11.28 -0.06 5.35
C SER A 220 -12.26 0.67 4.42
N LYS A 221 -13.54 0.72 4.79
CA LYS A 221 -14.61 1.29 3.94
C LYS A 221 -14.33 2.74 3.54
N ASN A 222 -14.02 3.59 4.53
CA ASN A 222 -13.87 5.01 4.24
C ASN A 222 -12.63 5.31 3.40
N ILE A 223 -11.55 4.51 3.55
CA ILE A 223 -10.34 4.64 2.73
C ILE A 223 -10.66 4.31 1.26
N ARG A 224 -11.36 3.21 1.02
CA ARG A 224 -11.84 2.85 -0.32
C ARG A 224 -12.70 3.95 -0.93
N GLU A 225 -13.70 4.42 -0.19
CA GLU A 225 -14.63 5.47 -0.66
C GLU A 225 -13.91 6.80 -0.93
N ALA A 226 -12.94 7.16 -0.10
CA ALA A 226 -12.13 8.36 -0.31
C ALA A 226 -11.28 8.24 -1.59
N PHE A 227 -10.59 7.11 -1.78
CA PHE A 227 -9.81 6.85 -2.98
C PHE A 227 -10.67 6.90 -4.24
N LEU A 228 -11.81 6.21 -4.26
CA LEU A 228 -12.71 6.22 -5.43
C LEU A 228 -13.31 7.60 -5.70
N LYS A 229 -13.54 8.40 -4.67
CA LYS A 229 -13.97 9.80 -4.82
C LYS A 229 -12.89 10.66 -5.47
N GLU A 230 -11.63 10.48 -5.10
CA GLU A 230 -10.52 11.22 -5.73
C GLU A 230 -10.33 10.76 -7.18
N ALA A 231 -10.34 9.45 -7.46
CA ALA A 231 -10.29 8.90 -8.80
C ALA A 231 -11.42 9.43 -9.71
N GLY A 232 -12.60 9.66 -9.16
CA GLY A 232 -13.73 10.26 -9.91
C GLY A 232 -13.59 11.74 -10.26
N LYS A 233 -12.56 12.44 -9.75
CA LYS A 233 -12.29 13.84 -10.10
C LYS A 233 -11.37 13.99 -11.33
N SER A 234 -10.67 12.93 -11.69
CA SER A 234 -9.69 12.91 -12.80
C SER A 234 -10.34 12.86 -14.19
N GLN A 235 -11.68 12.90 -14.26
CA GLN A 235 -12.47 12.90 -15.50
C GLN A 235 -12.84 14.31 -15.96
#